data_4f9ca095169f078365646dbc3caac524
#
_entry.id   4f9ca095169f078365646dbc3caac524
#
_cell.length_a   1.000
_cell.length_b   1.000
_cell.length_c   1.000
_cell.angle_alpha   90.00
_cell.angle_beta   90.00
_cell.angle_gamma   90.00
#
_symmetry.space_group_name_H-M   'P 1'
#
loop_
_entity.id
_entity.type
_entity.pdbx_description
1 polymer ?
#
loop_
_entity_poly.entity_id
_entity_poly.type
_entity_poly.pdbx_seq_one_letter_code
_entity_poly.pdbx_strand_id
1 'polypeptide(L)'
;MRYIREELGNQFIRIILRTGQPGQAPEERVIVEYDINDYKEKTELTAQKLLTTIVSALRTSSDITTIEANRRGLEKIIAASETIFELQSMEKFTSGVLTQITAILELNKNAIFCQASGFA
;
A
#
# COMPACT_ATOMS: atom_id res chain seq x y z
N MET A 1 10.73 -14.84 -17.25
CA MET A 1 9.72 -14.75 -16.18
C MET A 1 10.34 -14.32 -14.87
N ARG A 2 11.43 -14.94 -14.40
CA ARG A 2 12.18 -14.47 -13.22
C ARG A 2 12.56 -12.99 -13.29
N TYR A 3 13.03 -12.50 -14.41
CA TYR A 3 13.33 -11.08 -14.61
C TYR A 3 12.17 -10.14 -14.23
N ILE A 4 10.94 -10.48 -14.60
CA ILE A 4 9.74 -9.67 -14.29
C ILE A 4 9.43 -9.69 -12.79
N ARG A 5 9.55 -10.86 -12.14
CA ARG A 5 9.21 -11.03 -10.73
C ARG A 5 10.32 -10.55 -9.80
N GLU A 6 11.56 -10.91 -10.08
CA GLU A 6 12.71 -10.67 -9.21
C GLU A 6 13.41 -9.35 -9.50
N GLU A 7 13.73 -9.05 -10.77
CA GLU A 7 14.49 -7.84 -11.11
C GLU A 7 13.62 -6.60 -11.26
N LEU A 8 12.46 -6.72 -11.93
CA LEU A 8 11.51 -5.60 -12.03
C LEU A 8 10.59 -5.49 -10.82
N GLY A 9 10.56 -6.48 -9.91
CA GLY A 9 9.72 -6.49 -8.73
C GLY A 9 8.22 -6.43 -9.03
N ASN A 10 7.81 -6.71 -10.26
CA ASN A 10 6.40 -6.59 -10.66
C ASN A 10 5.64 -7.88 -10.36
N GLN A 11 4.93 -7.87 -9.23
CA GLN A 11 4.07 -8.97 -8.79
C GLN A 11 2.63 -8.86 -9.30
N PHE A 12 2.24 -7.71 -9.85
CA PHE A 12 0.85 -7.42 -10.24
C PHE A 12 0.54 -7.83 -11.67
N ILE A 13 1.54 -7.89 -12.54
CA ILE A 13 1.35 -8.33 -13.93
C ILE A 13 0.91 -9.79 -13.97
N ARG A 14 -0.08 -10.09 -14.78
CA ARG A 14 -0.59 -11.44 -14.99
C ARG A 14 0.18 -12.10 -16.14
N ILE A 15 0.79 -13.24 -15.86
CA ILE A 15 1.56 -14.01 -16.83
C ILE A 15 0.77 -15.25 -17.24
N ILE A 16 0.47 -15.37 -18.53
CA ILE A 16 -0.22 -16.52 -19.11
C ILE A 16 0.76 -17.21 -20.04
N LEU A 17 1.07 -18.47 -19.76
CA LEU A 17 1.93 -19.28 -20.61
C LEU A 17 1.11 -20.09 -21.61
N ARG A 18 1.44 -19.99 -22.90
CA ARG A 18 0.87 -20.82 -23.94
C ARG A 18 1.92 -21.77 -24.52
N THR A 19 1.71 -23.07 -24.41
CA THR A 19 2.62 -24.09 -24.92
C THR A 19 2.05 -24.84 -26.12
N GLY A 20 2.94 -25.30 -27.00
CA GLY A 20 2.60 -26.17 -28.11
C GLY A 20 2.96 -27.64 -27.89
N GLN A 21 3.67 -27.92 -26.81
CA GLN A 21 4.13 -29.28 -26.46
C GLN A 21 3.74 -29.58 -25.01
N PRO A 22 2.50 -30.12 -24.79
CA PRO A 22 2.10 -30.57 -23.49
C PRO A 22 2.97 -31.77 -23.07
N GLY A 23 3.49 -31.75 -21.84
CA GLY A 23 4.18 -32.88 -21.24
C GLY A 23 5.70 -32.78 -21.13
N GLN A 24 6.36 -31.76 -21.65
CA GLN A 24 7.81 -31.56 -21.41
C GLN A 24 8.14 -31.00 -20.03
N ALA A 25 7.20 -30.31 -19.39
CA ALA A 25 7.30 -29.91 -18.00
C ALA A 25 5.92 -30.06 -17.33
N PRO A 26 5.83 -30.64 -16.13
CA PRO A 26 4.58 -30.72 -15.39
C PRO A 26 4.02 -29.31 -15.21
N GLU A 27 2.75 -29.10 -15.56
CA GLU A 27 2.05 -27.82 -15.46
C GLU A 27 2.20 -27.19 -14.09
N GLU A 28 1.95 -27.98 -13.05
CA GLU A 28 2.05 -27.56 -11.63
C GLU A 28 3.44 -26.99 -11.30
N ARG A 29 4.50 -27.65 -11.77
CA ARG A 29 5.87 -27.21 -11.50
C ARG A 29 6.19 -25.88 -12.16
N VAL A 30 5.74 -25.69 -13.39
CA VAL A 30 5.95 -24.44 -14.14
C VAL A 30 5.18 -23.29 -13.53
N ILE A 31 3.93 -23.52 -13.09
CA ILE A 31 3.11 -22.51 -12.42
C ILE A 31 3.77 -22.03 -11.11
N VAL A 32 4.22 -22.96 -10.28
CA VAL A 32 4.80 -22.65 -8.97
C VAL A 32 6.21 -22.05 -9.12
N GLU A 33 7.08 -22.67 -9.92
CA GLU A 33 8.49 -22.24 -10.06
C GLU A 33 8.65 -20.85 -10.69
N TYR A 34 7.77 -20.50 -11.64
CA TYR A 34 7.87 -19.23 -12.38
C TYR A 34 6.80 -18.21 -11.98
N ASP A 35 5.99 -18.52 -10.99
CA ASP A 35 4.89 -17.65 -10.52
C ASP A 35 4.03 -17.13 -11.69
N ILE A 36 3.60 -18.06 -12.54
CA ILE A 36 2.68 -17.77 -13.65
C ILE A 36 1.24 -17.93 -13.20
N ASN A 37 0.35 -17.14 -13.79
CA ASN A 37 -1.04 -17.07 -13.34
C ASN A 37 -1.96 -18.04 -14.07
N ASP A 38 -1.57 -18.46 -15.26
CA ASP A 38 -2.33 -19.41 -16.05
C ASP A 38 -1.43 -20.13 -17.07
N TYR A 39 -1.76 -21.37 -17.35
CA TYR A 39 -1.08 -22.24 -18.29
C TYR A 39 -2.11 -22.82 -19.27
N LYS A 40 -1.91 -22.63 -20.55
CA LYS A 40 -2.85 -23.09 -21.59
C LYS A 40 -2.13 -23.84 -22.71
N GLU A 41 -2.67 -24.97 -23.09
CA GLU A 41 -2.22 -25.67 -24.29
C GLU A 41 -2.73 -25.01 -25.57
N LYS A 42 -1.94 -25.09 -26.65
CA LYS A 42 -2.35 -24.53 -27.94
C LYS A 42 -3.66 -25.14 -28.47
N THR A 43 -3.88 -26.42 -28.20
CA THR A 43 -5.05 -27.18 -28.65
C THR A 43 -6.31 -26.80 -27.90
N GLU A 44 -6.21 -26.31 -26.68
CA GLU A 44 -7.35 -25.89 -25.86
C GLU A 44 -7.78 -24.45 -26.11
N LEU A 45 -6.90 -23.62 -26.65
CA LEU A 45 -7.15 -22.21 -26.88
C LEU A 45 -7.91 -21.95 -28.18
N THR A 46 -9.23 -22.06 -28.12
CA THR A 46 -10.10 -21.45 -29.13
C THR A 46 -10.04 -19.92 -29.02
N ALA A 47 -10.38 -19.19 -30.07
CA ALA A 47 -10.43 -17.72 -30.04
C ALA A 47 -11.30 -17.17 -28.90
N GLN A 48 -12.41 -17.83 -28.62
CA GLN A 48 -13.33 -17.45 -27.54
C GLN A 48 -12.71 -17.68 -26.14
N LYS A 49 -12.05 -18.81 -25.91
CA LYS A 49 -11.35 -19.11 -24.66
C LYS A 49 -10.18 -18.15 -24.43
N LEU A 50 -9.42 -17.83 -25.49
CA LEU A 50 -8.35 -16.87 -25.41
C LEU A 50 -8.85 -15.49 -25.00
N LEU A 51 -9.92 -15.01 -25.61
CA LEU A 51 -10.55 -13.73 -25.26
C LEU A 51 -10.98 -13.70 -23.79
N THR A 52 -11.66 -14.73 -23.32
CA THR A 52 -12.11 -14.85 -21.93
C THR A 52 -10.91 -14.82 -20.96
N THR A 53 -9.85 -15.56 -21.26
CA THR A 53 -8.64 -15.61 -20.44
C THR A 53 -7.96 -14.24 -20.35
N ILE A 54 -7.83 -13.54 -21.47
CA ILE A 54 -7.22 -12.19 -21.50
C ILE A 54 -8.07 -11.20 -20.72
N VAL A 55 -9.39 -11.17 -20.95
CA VAL A 55 -10.29 -10.25 -20.24
C VAL A 55 -10.27 -10.51 -18.74
N SER A 56 -10.29 -11.78 -18.31
CA SER A 56 -10.19 -12.14 -16.89
C SER A 56 -8.85 -11.69 -16.28
N ALA A 57 -7.73 -11.90 -16.98
CA ALA A 57 -6.42 -11.50 -16.52
C ALA A 57 -6.30 -9.97 -16.39
N LEU A 58 -6.84 -9.21 -17.34
CA LEU A 58 -6.85 -7.75 -17.30
C LEU A 58 -7.69 -7.22 -16.13
N ARG A 59 -8.86 -7.78 -15.90
CA ARG A 59 -9.71 -7.41 -14.76
C ARG A 59 -8.99 -7.68 -13.44
N THR A 60 -8.45 -8.89 -13.27
CA THR A 60 -7.71 -9.23 -12.05
C THR A 60 -6.50 -8.30 -11.83
N SER A 61 -5.76 -7.95 -12.88
CA SER A 61 -4.66 -7.00 -12.78
C SER A 61 -5.12 -5.61 -12.34
N SER A 62 -6.24 -5.14 -12.86
CA SER A 62 -6.85 -3.86 -12.46
C SER A 62 -7.30 -3.88 -11.01
N ASP A 63 -7.95 -4.95 -10.56
CA ASP A 63 -8.42 -5.10 -9.19
C ASP A 63 -7.25 -5.08 -8.19
N ILE A 64 -6.19 -5.83 -8.48
CA ILE A 64 -4.99 -5.87 -7.63
C ILE A 64 -4.32 -4.48 -7.54
N THR A 65 -4.18 -3.77 -8.67
CA THR A 65 -3.60 -2.43 -8.68
C THR A 65 -4.45 -1.43 -7.88
N THR A 66 -5.75 -1.54 -7.95
CA THR A 66 -6.68 -0.71 -7.17
C THR A 66 -6.57 -1.00 -5.68
N ILE A 67 -6.51 -2.26 -5.28
CA ILE A 67 -6.33 -2.67 -3.88
C ILE A 67 -5.01 -2.12 -3.32
N GLU A 68 -3.92 -2.24 -4.08
CA GLU A 68 -2.61 -1.71 -3.67
C GLU A 68 -2.59 -0.17 -3.57
N ALA A 69 -3.26 0.52 -4.47
CA ALA A 69 -3.41 1.97 -4.39
C ALA A 69 -4.18 2.40 -3.12
N ASN A 70 -5.26 1.69 -2.81
CA ASN A 70 -6.05 1.92 -1.60
C ASN A 70 -5.25 1.63 -0.32
N ARG A 71 -4.50 0.51 -0.28
CA ARG A 71 -3.63 0.17 0.85
C ARG A 71 -2.62 1.28 1.12
N ARG A 72 -1.91 1.75 0.07
CA ARG A 72 -0.95 2.86 0.20
C ARG A 72 -1.61 4.17 0.62
N GLY A 73 -2.85 4.41 0.18
CA GLY A 73 -3.65 5.56 0.62
C GLY A 73 -3.94 5.51 2.12
N LEU A 74 -4.37 4.36 2.61
CA LEU A 74 -4.65 4.14 4.03
C LEU A 74 -3.39 4.29 4.90
N GLU A 75 -2.25 3.75 4.48
CA GLU A 75 -0.98 3.91 5.18
C GLU A 75 -0.59 5.39 5.35
N LYS A 76 -0.79 6.21 4.30
CA LYS A 76 -0.55 7.66 4.38
C LYS A 76 -1.49 8.36 5.36
N ILE A 77 -2.75 7.95 5.41
CA ILE A 77 -3.73 8.51 6.35
C ILE A 77 -3.33 8.16 7.79
N ILE A 78 -2.93 6.91 8.05
CA ILE A 78 -2.49 6.47 9.37
C ILE A 78 -1.27 7.28 9.82
N ALA A 79 -0.24 7.40 8.97
CA ALA A 79 0.96 8.16 9.30
C ALA A 79 0.65 9.66 9.56
N ALA A 80 -0.22 10.26 8.77
CA ALA A 80 -0.66 11.64 8.98
C ALA A 80 -1.43 11.80 10.31
N SER A 81 -2.27 10.82 10.66
CA SER A 81 -3.02 10.84 11.92
C SER A 81 -2.10 10.77 13.14
N GLU A 82 -1.08 9.93 13.11
CA GLU A 82 -0.08 9.85 14.19
C GLU A 82 0.58 11.21 14.43
N THR A 83 1.02 11.88 13.38
CA THR A 83 1.64 13.22 13.47
C THR A 83 0.67 14.26 14.07
N ILE A 84 -0.60 14.23 13.68
CA ILE A 84 -1.61 15.15 14.22
C ILE A 84 -1.84 14.90 15.72
N PHE A 85 -1.89 13.65 16.16
CA PHE A 85 -2.05 13.29 17.57
C PHE A 85 -0.84 13.72 18.40
N GLU A 86 0.37 13.59 17.89
CA GLU A 86 1.59 14.05 18.58
C GLU A 86 1.57 15.57 18.78
N LEU A 87 1.22 16.34 17.75
CA LEU A 87 1.14 17.81 17.82
C LEU A 87 0.07 18.26 18.84
N GLN A 88 -1.12 17.66 18.82
CA GLN A 88 -2.16 17.97 19.80
C GLN A 88 -1.76 17.62 21.24
N SER A 89 -1.03 16.52 21.42
CA SER A 89 -0.51 16.10 22.72
C SER A 89 0.48 17.11 23.27
N MET A 90 1.39 17.63 22.44
CA MET A 90 2.37 18.66 22.81
C MET A 90 1.71 19.98 23.19
N GLU A 91 0.70 20.45 22.44
CA GLU A 91 -0.03 21.68 22.77
C GLU A 91 -0.76 21.58 24.11
N LYS A 92 -1.45 20.47 24.35
CA LYS A 92 -2.16 20.22 25.62
C LYS A 92 -1.19 20.11 26.78
N PHE A 93 -0.05 19.45 26.61
CA PHE A 93 1.00 19.36 27.62
C PHE A 93 1.59 20.73 27.96
N THR A 94 1.95 21.49 26.95
CA THR A 94 2.55 22.84 27.12
C THR A 94 1.57 23.79 27.83
N SER A 95 0.30 23.77 27.43
CA SER A 95 -0.76 24.57 28.07
C SER A 95 -0.98 24.18 29.53
N GLY A 96 -0.99 22.87 29.82
CA GLY A 96 -1.11 22.36 31.19
C GLY A 96 0.05 22.76 32.08
N VAL A 97 1.29 22.65 31.59
CA VAL A 97 2.50 23.07 32.33
C VAL A 97 2.48 24.57 32.61
N LEU A 98 2.16 25.41 31.60
CA LEU A 98 2.06 26.86 31.77
C LEU A 98 1.00 27.23 32.81
N THR A 99 -0.14 26.60 32.78
CA THR A 99 -1.23 26.82 33.75
C THR A 99 -0.77 26.49 35.17
N GLN A 100 -0.08 25.37 35.35
CA GLN A 100 0.44 24.97 36.66
C GLN A 100 1.54 25.89 37.18
N ILE A 101 2.47 26.30 36.32
CA ILE A 101 3.55 27.25 36.70
C ILE A 101 2.94 28.59 37.11
N THR A 102 1.93 29.08 36.37
CA THR A 102 1.23 30.33 36.70
C THR A 102 0.52 30.24 38.06
N ALA A 103 -0.10 29.11 38.35
CA ALA A 103 -0.75 28.86 39.63
C ALA A 103 0.24 28.78 40.80
N ILE A 104 1.39 28.13 40.62
CA ILE A 104 2.44 27.97 41.66
C ILE A 104 3.13 29.30 41.96
N LEU A 105 3.35 30.13 40.97
CA LEU A 105 4.03 31.43 41.14
C LEU A 105 3.09 32.53 41.65
N GLU A 106 1.81 32.25 41.89
CA GLU A 106 0.78 33.22 42.31
C GLU A 106 0.87 34.54 41.54
N LEU A 107 1.17 34.45 40.22
CA LEU A 107 1.29 35.61 39.37
C LEU A 107 -0.03 36.34 39.30
N ASN A 108 -0.08 37.49 39.94
CA ASN A 108 -1.23 38.37 40.09
C ASN A 108 -1.76 38.73 38.67
N LYS A 109 -3.03 39.07 38.58
CA LYS A 109 -3.78 39.36 37.34
C LYS A 109 -3.13 40.38 36.38
N ASN A 110 -2.02 41.00 36.75
CA ASN A 110 -1.27 41.97 35.98
C ASN A 110 0.08 41.44 35.43
N ALA A 111 0.36 40.15 35.58
CA ALA A 111 1.54 39.56 34.94
C ALA A 111 1.36 39.47 33.45
N ILE A 112 2.27 40.03 32.69
CA ILE A 112 2.33 40.00 31.23
C ILE A 112 2.39 38.54 30.82
N PHE A 113 1.34 38.07 30.16
CA PHE A 113 1.34 36.77 29.52
C PHE A 113 2.35 36.79 28.36
N CYS A 114 3.53 36.24 28.55
CA CYS A 114 4.37 35.84 27.44
C CYS A 114 3.66 34.69 26.68
N GLN A 115 2.88 35.06 25.68
CA GLN A 115 2.37 34.12 24.73
C GLN A 115 3.58 33.68 23.87
N ALA A 116 4.14 32.51 24.17
CA ALA A 116 5.09 31.88 23.29
C ALA A 116 4.32 31.40 22.05
N SER A 117 4.15 32.29 21.07
CA SER A 117 3.77 31.89 19.73
C SER A 117 4.96 31.18 19.13
N GLY A 118 4.92 29.84 19.13
CA GLY A 118 5.85 29.04 18.38
C GLY A 118 5.64 29.37 16.90
N PHE A 119 6.64 29.98 16.31
CA PHE A 119 6.73 30.05 14.84
C PHE A 119 7.06 28.66 14.35
N ALA A 120 6.17 28.10 13.53
CA ALA A 120 6.43 26.95 12.71
C ALA A 120 7.32 27.33 11.53
#